data_823772c846cc5400db799b3cad3d962d
#
_entry.id   823772c846cc5400db799b3cad3d962d
#
_cell.length_a   1.000
_cell.length_b   1.000
_cell.length_c   1.000
_cell.angle_alpha   90.00
_cell.angle_beta   90.00
_cell.angle_gamma   90.00
#
_symmetry.space_group_name_H-M   'P 1'
#
loop_
_entity.id
_entity.type
_entity.pdbx_description
1 polymer ?
#
loop_
_entity_poly.entity_id
_entity_poly.type
_entity_poly.pdbx_seq_one_letter_code
_entity_poly.pdbx_strand_id
1 'polypeptide(L)'
;MRSRSTALAAALIAPLFAATLAAQTPVALKFTELGHGPTVVFVHGLGGARLQWMPTVRKLIVDHHVVMVDLPAHGDTPMLDPFSFNACAAALDQVLAKQKAESTVVVGHGLGGSIALLEAGAHPGRMKGLIVIDATLKPPIAIPDQQKKAFIEYIDADFSTFLKKVYTGMARDSAEGVALYARAALVPEPQMKAYFHALFDLDASGATKNLKTPLLFVGSSRTWPDTASWATIGKSRGFDNPGSVRARRVADSGAQMYIDQPDTLAAVIRQFEATPLASN
;
A
#
# COMPACT_ATOMS: atom_id res chain seq x y z
N MET A 1 82.50 20.85 10.70
CA MET A 1 81.85 19.90 9.74
C MET A 1 80.50 19.53 10.31
N ARG A 2 79.38 20.08 9.73
CA ARG A 2 78.01 19.78 10.16
C ARG A 2 77.38 18.93 9.07
N SER A 3 77.02 17.70 9.44
CA SER A 3 76.36 16.73 8.59
C SER A 3 74.84 17.12 8.55
N ARG A 4 74.32 17.31 7.36
CA ARG A 4 72.91 17.49 7.14
C ARG A 4 72.25 16.15 6.72
N SER A 5 71.43 15.58 7.61
CA SER A 5 70.61 14.40 7.29
C SER A 5 69.29 14.87 6.60
N THR A 6 69.15 14.47 5.36
CA THR A 6 67.90 14.66 4.59
C THR A 6 66.98 13.48 4.87
N ALA A 7 65.87 13.73 5.53
CA ALA A 7 64.81 12.75 5.71
C ALA A 7 63.90 12.73 4.48
N LEU A 8 63.79 11.59 3.80
CA LEU A 8 62.87 11.35 2.70
C LEU A 8 61.51 10.97 3.28
N ALA A 9 60.52 11.83 3.09
CA ALA A 9 59.15 11.51 3.44
C ALA A 9 58.51 10.71 2.27
N ALA A 10 58.21 9.44 2.50
CA ALA A 10 57.44 8.60 1.59
C ALA A 10 55.95 8.89 1.79
N ALA A 11 55.33 9.52 0.81
CA ALA A 11 53.86 9.71 0.79
C ALA A 11 53.20 8.41 0.33
N LEU A 12 52.51 7.74 1.25
CA LEU A 12 51.60 6.61 0.97
C LEU A 12 50.31 7.14 0.31
N ILE A 13 50.21 6.95 -1.00
CA ILE A 13 48.97 7.20 -1.73
C ILE A 13 48.06 5.94 -1.54
N ALA A 14 47.09 5.99 -0.66
CA ALA A 14 46.06 4.97 -0.56
C ALA A 14 45.08 5.12 -1.74
N PRO A 15 44.77 4.06 -2.50
CA PRO A 15 43.76 4.14 -3.54
C PRO A 15 42.40 4.27 -2.88
N LEU A 16 41.71 5.39 -3.15
CA LEU A 16 40.28 5.56 -2.84
C LEU A 16 39.49 4.62 -3.76
N PHE A 17 39.08 3.45 -3.26
CA PHE A 17 38.08 2.64 -3.90
C PHE A 17 36.73 3.39 -3.74
N ALA A 18 36.35 4.19 -4.72
CA ALA A 18 35.00 4.65 -4.88
C ALA A 18 34.14 3.43 -5.27
N ALA A 19 33.46 2.84 -4.29
CA ALA A 19 32.44 1.86 -4.55
C ALA A 19 31.34 2.62 -5.33
N THR A 20 31.27 2.42 -6.64
CA THR A 20 30.13 2.82 -7.45
C THR A 20 28.95 2.01 -6.96
N LEU A 21 28.07 2.63 -6.14
CA LEU A 21 26.76 2.10 -5.87
C LEU A 21 26.06 2.01 -7.24
N ALA A 22 25.98 0.80 -7.80
CA ALA A 22 25.19 0.57 -8.99
C ALA A 22 23.77 0.99 -8.63
N ALA A 23 23.27 2.06 -9.24
CA ALA A 23 21.90 2.49 -9.10
C ALA A 23 21.04 1.34 -9.64
N GLN A 24 20.41 0.60 -8.72
CA GLN A 24 19.47 -0.45 -9.11
C GLN A 24 18.38 0.19 -9.93
N THR A 25 18.09 -0.37 -11.11
CA THR A 25 16.96 0.08 -11.93
C THR A 25 15.69 -0.10 -11.11
N PRO A 26 14.95 0.98 -10.84
CA PRO A 26 13.73 0.86 -10.04
C PRO A 26 12.78 -0.15 -10.69
N VAL A 27 12.27 -1.10 -9.92
CA VAL A 27 11.27 -2.05 -10.41
C VAL A 27 10.02 -1.27 -10.76
N ALA A 28 9.63 -1.28 -12.05
CA ALA A 28 8.40 -0.66 -12.51
C ALA A 28 7.21 -1.57 -12.20
N LEU A 29 6.18 -1.04 -11.54
CA LEU A 29 4.93 -1.76 -11.34
C LEU A 29 4.31 -2.07 -12.69
N LYS A 30 3.84 -3.29 -12.87
CA LYS A 30 3.00 -3.67 -14.01
C LYS A 30 1.58 -3.15 -13.78
N PHE A 31 0.97 -2.65 -14.83
CA PHE A 31 -0.37 -2.10 -14.76
C PHE A 31 -1.17 -2.36 -16.04
N THR A 32 -2.47 -2.18 -15.94
CA THR A 32 -3.42 -2.21 -17.06
C THR A 32 -4.19 -0.90 -17.08
N GLU A 33 -4.30 -0.29 -18.24
CA GLU A 33 -5.04 0.96 -18.44
C GLU A 33 -6.26 0.72 -19.34
N LEU A 34 -7.39 1.35 -18.98
CA LEU A 34 -8.66 1.24 -19.69
C LEU A 34 -9.42 2.59 -19.63
N GLY A 35 -10.21 2.87 -20.66
CA GLY A 35 -11.10 4.02 -20.66
C GLY A 35 -10.38 5.35 -20.95
N HIS A 36 -11.06 6.46 -20.70
CA HIS A 36 -10.59 7.83 -20.91
C HIS A 36 -11.31 8.80 -19.97
N GLY A 37 -10.72 9.96 -19.71
CA GLY A 37 -11.27 10.96 -18.79
C GLY A 37 -10.39 11.22 -17.57
N PRO A 38 -10.94 11.68 -16.44
CA PRO A 38 -10.22 11.78 -15.19
C PRO A 38 -9.63 10.43 -14.78
N THR A 39 -8.44 10.43 -14.16
CA THR A 39 -7.72 9.20 -13.87
C THR A 39 -8.07 8.65 -12.50
N VAL A 40 -8.38 7.35 -12.43
CA VAL A 40 -8.47 6.60 -11.17
C VAL A 40 -7.41 5.49 -11.16
N VAL A 41 -6.48 5.56 -10.21
CA VAL A 41 -5.43 4.55 -10.03
C VAL A 41 -5.82 3.61 -8.90
N PHE A 42 -5.92 2.31 -9.19
CA PHE A 42 -6.30 1.28 -8.23
C PHE A 42 -5.09 0.49 -7.74
N VAL A 43 -4.94 0.39 -6.40
CA VAL A 43 -3.87 -0.34 -5.72
C VAL A 43 -4.49 -1.43 -4.85
N HIS A 44 -4.25 -2.69 -5.19
CA HIS A 44 -4.82 -3.83 -4.47
C HIS A 44 -4.16 -4.10 -3.12
N GLY A 45 -4.82 -4.88 -2.25
CA GLY A 45 -4.30 -5.32 -0.96
C GLY A 45 -3.34 -6.51 -1.08
N LEU A 46 -2.68 -6.86 0.03
CA LEU A 46 -1.79 -8.02 0.09
C LEU A 46 -2.50 -9.30 -0.38
N GLY A 47 -1.84 -10.10 -1.21
CA GLY A 47 -2.41 -11.30 -1.83
C GLY A 47 -3.44 -11.01 -2.91
N GLY A 48 -3.56 -9.75 -3.34
CA GLY A 48 -4.44 -9.30 -4.41
C GLY A 48 -3.79 -9.35 -5.80
N ALA A 49 -4.48 -8.78 -6.79
CA ALA A 49 -3.95 -8.52 -8.13
C ALA A 49 -4.76 -7.42 -8.81
N ARG A 50 -4.17 -6.74 -9.81
CA ARG A 50 -4.78 -5.61 -10.52
C ARG A 50 -6.17 -5.91 -11.09
N LEU A 51 -6.37 -7.10 -11.65
CA LEU A 51 -7.64 -7.44 -12.30
C LEU A 51 -8.81 -7.71 -11.34
N GLN A 52 -8.56 -7.76 -10.03
CA GLN A 52 -9.64 -7.89 -9.04
C GLN A 52 -10.57 -6.68 -9.01
N TRP A 53 -10.10 -5.53 -9.47
CA TRP A 53 -10.88 -4.31 -9.54
C TRP A 53 -11.91 -4.28 -10.67
N MET A 54 -11.86 -5.27 -11.60
CA MET A 54 -12.70 -5.27 -12.81
C MET A 54 -14.21 -5.10 -12.56
N PRO A 55 -14.84 -5.64 -11.51
CA PRO A 55 -16.25 -5.38 -11.25
C PRO A 55 -16.56 -3.89 -11.08
N THR A 56 -15.75 -3.16 -10.28
CA THR A 56 -15.87 -1.70 -10.10
C THR A 56 -15.40 -0.94 -11.34
N VAL A 57 -14.32 -1.37 -11.97
CA VAL A 57 -13.74 -0.72 -13.15
C VAL A 57 -14.74 -0.67 -14.31
N ARG A 58 -15.49 -1.74 -14.56
CA ARG A 58 -16.55 -1.75 -15.59
C ARG A 58 -17.61 -0.67 -15.41
N LYS A 59 -17.77 -0.15 -14.19
CA LYS A 59 -18.71 0.95 -13.89
C LYS A 59 -18.08 2.33 -14.15
N LEU A 60 -16.75 2.41 -14.21
CA LEU A 60 -15.99 3.67 -14.32
C LEU A 60 -15.44 3.93 -15.72
N ILE A 61 -15.09 2.89 -16.49
CA ILE A 61 -14.42 3.05 -17.81
C ILE A 61 -15.25 3.80 -18.86
N VAL A 62 -16.54 4.04 -18.59
CA VAL A 62 -17.44 4.81 -19.48
C VAL A 62 -17.14 6.32 -19.44
N ASP A 63 -16.53 6.80 -18.34
CA ASP A 63 -16.28 8.22 -18.07
C ASP A 63 -14.94 8.50 -17.37
N HIS A 64 -14.14 7.45 -17.09
CA HIS A 64 -12.83 7.56 -16.43
C HIS A 64 -11.73 6.82 -17.18
N HIS A 65 -10.53 7.38 -17.14
CA HIS A 65 -9.29 6.65 -17.40
C HIS A 65 -8.90 5.88 -16.15
N VAL A 66 -8.82 4.55 -16.22
CA VAL A 66 -8.55 3.68 -15.10
C VAL A 66 -7.20 3.02 -15.26
N VAL A 67 -6.37 3.08 -14.21
CA VAL A 67 -5.06 2.42 -14.11
C VAL A 67 -5.10 1.45 -12.94
N MET A 68 -4.92 0.16 -13.19
CA MET A 68 -4.87 -0.88 -12.16
C MET A 68 -3.45 -1.40 -12.07
N VAL A 69 -2.81 -1.34 -10.89
CA VAL A 69 -1.42 -1.77 -10.69
C VAL A 69 -1.34 -3.11 -9.98
N ASP A 70 -0.29 -3.90 -10.28
CA ASP A 70 0.16 -5.00 -9.43
C ASP A 70 1.27 -4.50 -8.51
N LEU A 71 1.11 -4.72 -7.21
CA LEU A 71 2.17 -4.49 -6.22
C LEU A 71 3.37 -5.42 -6.45
N PRO A 72 4.56 -5.12 -5.92
CA PRO A 72 5.72 -6.00 -6.04
C PRO A 72 5.41 -7.44 -5.61
N ALA A 73 5.98 -8.42 -6.31
CA ALA A 73 5.73 -9.86 -6.17
C ALA A 73 4.29 -10.32 -6.44
N HIS A 74 3.38 -9.43 -6.87
CA HIS A 74 2.02 -9.80 -7.25
C HIS A 74 1.84 -9.69 -8.77
N GLY A 75 1.03 -10.59 -9.32
CA GLY A 75 0.79 -10.64 -10.77
C GLY A 75 2.08 -10.70 -11.56
N ASP A 76 2.29 -9.72 -12.43
CA ASP A 76 3.47 -9.66 -13.31
C ASP A 76 4.58 -8.73 -12.79
N THR A 77 4.43 -8.14 -11.60
CA THR A 77 5.44 -7.24 -11.01
C THR A 77 6.47 -8.04 -10.23
N PRO A 78 7.78 -7.93 -10.55
CA PRO A 78 8.84 -8.57 -9.76
C PRO A 78 8.87 -8.04 -8.32
N MET A 79 9.48 -8.82 -7.41
CA MET A 79 9.77 -8.35 -6.06
C MET A 79 10.83 -7.24 -6.09
N LEU A 80 10.73 -6.29 -5.16
CA LEU A 80 11.76 -5.27 -4.92
C LEU A 80 12.93 -5.87 -4.14
N ASP A 81 14.13 -5.41 -4.44
CA ASP A 81 15.33 -5.72 -3.66
C ASP A 81 16.19 -4.45 -3.52
N PRO A 82 16.36 -3.88 -2.31
CA PRO A 82 15.72 -4.30 -1.05
C PRO A 82 14.21 -4.00 -1.01
N PHE A 83 13.47 -4.87 -0.31
CA PHE A 83 12.03 -4.71 -0.11
C PHE A 83 11.72 -3.82 1.10
N SER A 84 10.82 -2.87 0.91
CA SER A 84 10.16 -2.10 1.98
C SER A 84 8.86 -1.47 1.48
N PHE A 85 7.97 -1.07 2.38
CA PHE A 85 6.75 -0.36 1.98
C PHE A 85 7.03 1.04 1.40
N ASN A 86 8.10 1.70 1.85
CA ASN A 86 8.55 2.96 1.24
C ASN A 86 9.06 2.74 -0.19
N ALA A 87 9.74 1.62 -0.46
CA ALA A 87 10.13 1.26 -1.82
C ALA A 87 8.91 0.94 -2.70
N CYS A 88 7.87 0.29 -2.14
CA CYS A 88 6.60 0.10 -2.84
C CYS A 88 5.92 1.44 -3.16
N ALA A 89 5.93 2.40 -2.22
CA ALA A 89 5.40 3.75 -2.43
C ALA A 89 6.17 4.49 -3.54
N ALA A 90 7.50 4.41 -3.55
CA ALA A 90 8.34 4.99 -4.61
C ALA A 90 8.08 4.35 -5.98
N ALA A 91 7.80 3.04 -6.02
CA ALA A 91 7.42 2.36 -7.26
C ALA A 91 6.02 2.80 -7.75
N LEU A 92 5.08 3.07 -6.83
CA LEU A 92 3.77 3.64 -7.15
C LEU A 92 3.91 5.07 -7.69
N ASP A 93 4.80 5.90 -7.11
CA ASP A 93 5.08 7.26 -7.60
C ASP A 93 5.47 7.26 -9.09
N GLN A 94 6.25 6.27 -9.56
CA GLN A 94 6.62 6.17 -10.97
C GLN A 94 5.42 5.96 -11.90
N VAL A 95 4.35 5.30 -11.43
CA VAL A 95 3.10 5.17 -12.18
C VAL A 95 2.34 6.49 -12.15
N LEU A 96 2.22 7.11 -10.97
CA LEU A 96 1.51 8.38 -10.78
C LEU A 96 2.19 9.54 -11.51
N ALA A 97 3.52 9.54 -11.62
CA ALA A 97 4.27 10.55 -12.37
C ALA A 97 3.91 10.62 -13.86
N LYS A 98 3.31 9.57 -14.40
CA LYS A 98 2.83 9.52 -15.79
C LYS A 98 1.39 10.04 -15.93
N GLN A 99 0.72 10.31 -14.83
CA GLN A 99 -0.67 10.75 -14.80
C GLN A 99 -0.76 12.27 -14.57
N LYS A 100 -1.91 12.87 -14.91
CA LYS A 100 -2.20 14.27 -14.62
C LYS A 100 -2.64 14.40 -13.16
N ALA A 101 -1.77 14.90 -12.30
CA ALA A 101 -1.98 14.95 -10.85
C ALA A 101 -3.30 15.64 -10.46
N GLU A 102 -3.66 16.74 -11.14
CA GLU A 102 -4.85 17.55 -10.89
C GLU A 102 -6.18 16.83 -11.19
N SER A 103 -6.13 15.72 -11.90
CA SER A 103 -7.30 14.90 -12.24
C SER A 103 -7.17 13.43 -11.80
N THR A 104 -6.12 13.08 -11.03
CA THR A 104 -5.86 11.72 -10.60
C THR A 104 -6.33 11.48 -9.18
N VAL A 105 -7.23 10.51 -8.98
CA VAL A 105 -7.59 9.96 -7.68
C VAL A 105 -6.97 8.58 -7.53
N VAL A 106 -6.37 8.31 -6.37
CA VAL A 106 -5.84 6.99 -6.04
C VAL A 106 -6.83 6.27 -5.12
N VAL A 107 -7.09 5.00 -5.40
CA VAL A 107 -7.95 4.12 -4.60
C VAL A 107 -7.13 2.92 -4.15
N GLY A 108 -6.80 2.85 -2.87
CA GLY A 108 -6.00 1.75 -2.31
C GLY A 108 -6.79 0.89 -1.32
N HIS A 109 -6.69 -0.43 -1.45
CA HIS A 109 -7.34 -1.38 -0.55
C HIS A 109 -6.33 -2.02 0.42
N GLY A 110 -6.67 -2.11 1.70
CA GLY A 110 -5.83 -2.75 2.70
C GLY A 110 -4.38 -2.21 2.68
N LEU A 111 -3.40 -3.08 2.48
CA LEU A 111 -1.99 -2.68 2.35
C LEU A 111 -1.75 -1.71 1.19
N GLY A 112 -2.44 -1.88 0.06
CA GLY A 112 -2.36 -0.93 -1.05
C GLY A 112 -2.79 0.48 -0.67
N GLY A 113 -3.77 0.61 0.25
CA GLY A 113 -4.15 1.89 0.84
C GLY A 113 -3.07 2.48 1.74
N SER A 114 -2.39 1.64 2.53
CA SER A 114 -1.27 2.07 3.38
C SER A 114 -0.07 2.55 2.53
N ILE A 115 0.24 1.83 1.45
CA ILE A 115 1.30 2.20 0.50
C ILE A 115 0.95 3.52 -0.21
N ALA A 116 -0.30 3.71 -0.63
CA ALA A 116 -0.76 4.95 -1.26
C ALA A 116 -0.72 6.15 -0.28
N LEU A 117 -0.95 5.92 1.02
CA LEU A 117 -0.76 6.94 2.06
C LEU A 117 0.70 7.32 2.24
N LEU A 118 1.62 6.34 2.26
CA LEU A 118 3.07 6.60 2.31
C LEU A 118 3.52 7.42 1.11
N GLU A 119 3.02 7.09 -0.08
CA GLU A 119 3.31 7.84 -1.31
C GLU A 119 2.80 9.27 -1.23
N ALA A 120 1.53 9.48 -0.86
CA ALA A 120 0.93 10.81 -0.75
C ALA A 120 1.64 11.71 0.29
N GLY A 121 2.19 11.11 1.36
CA GLY A 121 3.02 11.79 2.34
C GLY A 121 4.42 12.15 1.84
N ALA A 122 5.01 11.29 1.00
CA ALA A 122 6.35 11.49 0.43
C ALA A 122 6.33 12.47 -0.75
N HIS A 123 5.27 12.47 -1.57
CA HIS A 123 5.15 13.27 -2.78
C HIS A 123 3.85 14.10 -2.80
N PRO A 124 3.76 15.16 -1.96
CA PRO A 124 2.58 16.03 -1.92
C PRO A 124 2.29 16.64 -3.30
N GLY A 125 1.03 16.56 -3.72
CA GLY A 125 0.59 17.08 -5.03
C GLY A 125 0.72 16.10 -6.19
N ARG A 126 1.10 14.85 -5.95
CA ARG A 126 1.16 13.80 -6.97
C ARG A 126 -0.22 13.29 -7.39
N MET A 127 -1.23 13.51 -6.56
CA MET A 127 -2.61 13.14 -6.82
C MET A 127 -3.58 14.21 -6.31
N LYS A 128 -4.75 14.31 -6.96
CA LYS A 128 -5.86 15.19 -6.55
C LYS A 128 -6.51 14.73 -5.25
N GLY A 129 -6.54 13.42 -5.00
CA GLY A 129 -7.17 12.87 -3.82
C GLY A 129 -6.88 11.38 -3.63
N LEU A 130 -7.10 10.90 -2.41
CA LEU A 130 -6.85 9.53 -1.99
C LEU A 130 -8.06 8.92 -1.31
N ILE A 131 -8.48 7.75 -1.76
CA ILE A 131 -9.48 6.91 -1.12
C ILE A 131 -8.77 5.66 -0.60
N VAL A 132 -8.88 5.38 0.70
CA VAL A 132 -8.33 4.16 1.29
C VAL A 132 -9.46 3.28 1.79
N ILE A 133 -9.48 2.03 1.34
CA ILE A 133 -10.50 1.04 1.70
C ILE A 133 -9.90 0.07 2.70
N ASP A 134 -10.47 -0.03 3.90
CA ASP A 134 -10.06 -0.94 4.96
C ASP A 134 -8.55 -0.92 5.30
N ALA A 135 -7.86 0.18 4.97
CA ALA A 135 -6.44 0.33 5.22
C ALA A 135 -6.13 0.45 6.73
N THR A 136 -4.91 0.10 7.11
CA THR A 136 -4.35 0.34 8.44
C THR A 136 -3.04 1.11 8.32
N LEU A 137 -2.79 2.04 9.25
CA LEU A 137 -1.59 2.87 9.26
C LEU A 137 -0.51 2.30 10.17
N LYS A 138 -0.87 1.36 11.02
CA LYS A 138 0.01 0.69 11.99
C LYS A 138 -0.11 -0.82 11.85
N PRO A 139 0.80 -1.59 12.44
CA PRO A 139 0.72 -3.05 12.42
C PRO A 139 -0.67 -3.54 12.85
N PRO A 140 -1.27 -4.50 12.15
CA PRO A 140 -2.60 -5.02 12.50
C PRO A 140 -2.61 -5.72 13.87
N ILE A 141 -1.43 -6.15 14.33
CA ILE A 141 -1.20 -6.74 15.65
C ILE A 141 0.00 -6.03 16.27
N ALA A 142 -0.20 -5.40 17.42
CA ALA A 142 0.90 -4.82 18.19
C ALA A 142 1.61 -5.96 18.96
N ILE A 143 2.82 -6.30 18.54
CA ILE A 143 3.67 -7.30 19.20
C ILE A 143 4.87 -6.57 19.83
N PRO A 144 5.17 -6.76 21.12
CA PRO A 144 6.36 -6.21 21.73
C PRO A 144 7.62 -6.70 21.00
N ASP A 145 8.61 -5.80 20.79
CA ASP A 145 9.82 -6.12 20.03
C ASP A 145 10.55 -7.37 20.51
N GLN A 146 10.55 -7.60 21.82
CA GLN A 146 11.15 -8.78 22.44
C GLN A 146 10.48 -10.11 21.99
N GLN A 147 9.21 -10.05 21.59
CA GLN A 147 8.43 -11.22 21.15
C GLN A 147 8.33 -11.33 19.64
N LYS A 148 8.69 -10.26 18.90
CA LYS A 148 8.55 -10.19 17.45
C LYS A 148 9.29 -11.33 16.75
N LYS A 149 10.56 -11.58 17.13
CA LYS A 149 11.37 -12.66 16.56
C LYS A 149 10.72 -14.04 16.76
N ALA A 150 10.32 -14.36 17.98
CA ALA A 150 9.68 -15.64 18.28
C ALA A 150 8.34 -15.81 17.55
N PHE A 151 7.60 -14.71 17.37
CA PHE A 151 6.34 -14.74 16.63
C PHE A 151 6.58 -14.95 15.13
N ILE A 152 7.59 -14.33 14.55
CA ILE A 152 8.01 -14.56 13.16
C ILE A 152 8.42 -16.02 12.96
N GLU A 153 9.27 -16.55 13.84
CA GLU A 153 9.68 -17.96 13.79
C GLU A 153 8.48 -18.91 13.89
N TYR A 154 7.50 -18.59 14.74
CA TYR A 154 6.27 -19.37 14.87
C TYR A 154 5.44 -19.39 13.59
N ILE A 155 5.22 -18.25 12.94
CA ILE A 155 4.45 -18.20 11.69
C ILE A 155 5.21 -18.84 10.53
N ASP A 156 6.53 -18.72 10.50
CA ASP A 156 7.38 -19.27 9.43
C ASP A 156 7.51 -20.80 9.51
N ALA A 157 7.35 -21.38 10.70
CA ALA A 157 7.42 -22.83 10.92
C ALA A 157 6.34 -23.60 10.13
N ASP A 158 5.14 -23.02 9.99
CA ASP A 158 4.06 -23.54 9.14
C ASP A 158 3.31 -22.39 8.47
N PHE A 159 4.02 -21.72 7.56
CA PHE A 159 3.52 -20.52 6.89
C PHE A 159 2.28 -20.78 6.03
N SER A 160 2.20 -21.92 5.41
CA SER A 160 1.05 -22.29 4.59
C SER A 160 -0.25 -22.35 5.40
N THR A 161 -0.21 -23.02 6.56
CA THR A 161 -1.35 -23.07 7.49
C THR A 161 -1.68 -21.68 8.05
N PHE A 162 -0.66 -20.91 8.43
CA PHE A 162 -0.84 -19.52 8.87
C PHE A 162 -1.52 -18.68 7.79
N LEU A 163 -1.01 -18.69 6.56
CA LEU A 163 -1.57 -17.95 5.43
C LEU A 163 -3.03 -18.33 5.17
N LYS A 164 -3.32 -19.64 5.14
CA LYS A 164 -4.68 -20.15 4.98
C LYS A 164 -5.60 -19.61 6.08
N LYS A 165 -5.19 -19.68 7.35
CA LYS A 165 -5.97 -19.18 8.48
C LYS A 165 -6.24 -17.69 8.39
N VAL A 166 -5.25 -16.88 7.99
CA VAL A 166 -5.41 -15.43 7.81
C VAL A 166 -6.47 -15.13 6.75
N TYR A 167 -6.36 -15.72 5.56
CA TYR A 167 -7.26 -15.40 4.45
C TYR A 167 -8.65 -15.99 4.61
N THR A 168 -8.79 -17.21 5.16
CA THR A 168 -10.11 -17.76 5.49
C THR A 168 -10.80 -16.99 6.61
N GLY A 169 -10.05 -16.46 7.57
CA GLY A 169 -10.57 -15.62 8.65
C GLY A 169 -11.07 -14.23 8.19
N MET A 170 -10.73 -13.82 6.96
CA MET A 170 -11.24 -12.59 6.35
C MET A 170 -12.57 -12.77 5.61
N ALA A 171 -12.94 -14.00 5.31
CA ALA A 171 -14.08 -14.34 4.47
C ALA A 171 -15.41 -14.25 5.21
N ARG A 172 -16.49 -14.06 4.46
CA ARG A 172 -17.86 -14.11 4.95
C ARG A 172 -18.39 -15.55 5.01
N ASP A 173 -17.85 -16.39 4.14
CA ASP A 173 -18.19 -17.80 4.05
C ASP A 173 -17.00 -18.66 3.59
N SER A 174 -17.19 -19.97 3.59
CA SER A 174 -16.13 -20.92 3.23
C SER A 174 -15.69 -20.82 1.77
N ALA A 175 -16.60 -20.51 0.84
CA ALA A 175 -16.29 -20.41 -0.59
C ALA A 175 -15.42 -19.17 -0.85
N GLU A 176 -15.78 -18.03 -0.27
CA GLU A 176 -14.95 -16.81 -0.30
C GLU A 176 -13.58 -17.08 0.34
N GLY A 177 -13.52 -17.80 1.47
CA GLY A 177 -12.27 -18.13 2.15
C GLY A 177 -11.31 -18.96 1.29
N VAL A 178 -11.83 -19.95 0.57
CA VAL A 178 -11.05 -20.74 -0.37
C VAL A 178 -10.52 -19.85 -1.50
N ALA A 179 -11.36 -18.98 -2.07
CA ALA A 179 -10.98 -18.11 -3.17
C ALA A 179 -9.92 -17.06 -2.74
N LEU A 180 -10.07 -16.48 -1.54
CA LEU A 180 -9.11 -15.53 -0.98
C LEU A 180 -7.74 -16.19 -0.77
N TYR A 181 -7.73 -17.36 -0.13
CA TYR A 181 -6.49 -18.10 0.11
C TYR A 181 -5.82 -18.54 -1.21
N ALA A 182 -6.58 -19.15 -2.13
CA ALA A 182 -6.04 -19.60 -3.40
C ALA A 182 -5.35 -18.49 -4.18
N ARG A 183 -5.90 -17.27 -4.11
CA ARG A 183 -5.31 -16.10 -4.76
C ARG A 183 -4.05 -15.62 -4.04
N ALA A 184 -4.08 -15.52 -2.72
CA ALA A 184 -2.92 -15.13 -1.93
C ALA A 184 -1.75 -16.10 -2.11
N ALA A 185 -2.04 -17.39 -2.27
CA ALA A 185 -1.05 -18.43 -2.53
C ALA A 185 -0.39 -18.36 -3.92
N LEU A 186 -0.85 -17.47 -4.81
CA LEU A 186 -0.15 -17.18 -6.08
C LEU A 186 1.11 -16.33 -5.87
N VAL A 187 1.19 -15.59 -4.77
CA VAL A 187 2.43 -14.90 -4.39
C VAL A 187 3.40 -15.95 -3.85
N PRO A 188 4.63 -16.05 -4.38
CA PRO A 188 5.58 -17.04 -3.90
C PRO A 188 5.85 -16.88 -2.39
N GLU A 189 5.96 -17.99 -1.68
CA GLU A 189 6.05 -18.00 -0.21
C GLU A 189 7.15 -17.10 0.36
N PRO A 190 8.40 -17.09 -0.14
CA PRO A 190 9.44 -16.20 0.40
C PRO A 190 9.06 -14.72 0.33
N GLN A 191 8.40 -14.30 -0.77
CA GLN A 191 7.96 -12.92 -0.95
C GLN A 191 6.76 -12.60 -0.05
N MET A 192 5.83 -13.53 0.09
CA MET A 192 4.70 -13.35 1.00
C MET A 192 5.15 -13.26 2.46
N LYS A 193 6.12 -14.08 2.89
CA LYS A 193 6.79 -13.97 4.20
C LYS A 193 7.41 -12.59 4.40
N ALA A 194 8.16 -12.07 3.41
CA ALA A 194 8.75 -10.75 3.48
C ALA A 194 7.69 -9.65 3.72
N TYR A 195 6.54 -9.74 3.06
CA TYR A 195 5.40 -8.84 3.31
C TYR A 195 4.88 -8.96 4.75
N PHE A 196 4.67 -10.17 5.25
CA PHE A 196 4.17 -10.37 6.62
C PHE A 196 5.17 -9.89 7.65
N HIS A 197 6.47 -10.15 7.47
CA HIS A 197 7.52 -9.63 8.37
C HIS A 197 7.53 -8.10 8.38
N ALA A 198 7.47 -7.47 7.22
CA ALA A 198 7.45 -6.01 7.13
C ALA A 198 6.19 -5.38 7.72
N LEU A 199 5.04 -6.10 7.77
CA LEU A 199 3.82 -5.59 8.39
C LEU A 199 3.97 -5.30 9.88
N PHE A 200 4.91 -5.97 10.59
CA PHE A 200 5.18 -5.68 12.00
C PHE A 200 5.88 -4.33 12.22
N ASP A 201 6.46 -3.76 11.18
CA ASP A 201 7.13 -2.46 11.20
C ASP A 201 6.37 -1.39 10.40
N LEU A 202 5.14 -1.69 9.95
CA LEU A 202 4.32 -0.75 9.21
C LEU A 202 4.00 0.47 10.08
N ASP A 203 4.45 1.64 9.67
CA ASP A 203 3.99 2.92 10.21
C ASP A 203 3.77 3.94 9.10
N ALA A 204 2.53 4.06 8.68
CA ALA A 204 2.07 5.08 7.76
C ALA A 204 1.38 6.26 8.48
N SER A 205 1.34 6.26 9.83
CA SER A 205 0.63 7.29 10.60
C SER A 205 1.27 8.68 10.43
N GLY A 206 2.60 8.73 10.26
CA GLY A 206 3.34 9.95 9.97
C GLY A 206 2.88 10.65 8.68
N ALA A 207 2.48 9.89 7.67
CA ALA A 207 2.01 10.43 6.39
C ALA A 207 0.70 11.24 6.53
N THR A 208 -0.12 10.96 7.55
CA THR A 208 -1.40 11.66 7.75
C THR A 208 -1.27 12.98 8.50
N LYS A 209 -0.16 13.21 9.22
CA LYS A 209 0.01 14.41 10.09
C LYS A 209 0.00 15.72 9.33
N ASN A 210 0.56 15.74 8.13
CA ASN A 210 0.67 16.91 7.28
C ASN A 210 0.13 16.65 5.86
N LEU A 211 -0.77 15.69 5.73
CA LEU A 211 -1.33 15.30 4.44
C LEU A 211 -2.16 16.45 3.87
N LYS A 212 -1.68 17.02 2.77
CA LYS A 212 -2.41 18.06 2.02
C LYS A 212 -3.39 17.45 1.01
N THR A 213 -3.15 16.20 0.65
CA THR A 213 -4.02 15.46 -0.26
C THR A 213 -5.33 15.11 0.45
N PRO A 214 -6.48 15.49 -0.10
CA PRO A 214 -7.78 15.10 0.43
C PRO A 214 -7.90 13.61 0.58
N LEU A 215 -8.32 13.15 1.78
CA LEU A 215 -8.39 11.74 2.15
C LEU A 215 -9.83 11.34 2.50
N LEU A 216 -10.26 10.21 1.93
CA LEU A 216 -11.49 9.52 2.33
C LEU A 216 -11.14 8.10 2.79
N PHE A 217 -11.50 7.77 4.03
CA PHE A 217 -11.51 6.37 4.47
C PHE A 217 -12.86 5.72 4.13
N VAL A 218 -12.81 4.54 3.53
CA VAL A 218 -14.00 3.72 3.27
C VAL A 218 -13.87 2.42 4.04
N GLY A 219 -14.81 2.14 4.93
CA GLY A 219 -14.83 0.92 5.73
C GLY A 219 -15.90 -0.06 5.26
N SER A 220 -15.54 -1.32 5.11
CA SER A 220 -16.49 -2.42 4.92
C SER A 220 -17.27 -2.71 6.22
N SER A 221 -18.41 -3.38 6.11
CA SER A 221 -19.14 -3.84 7.30
C SER A 221 -18.32 -4.81 8.15
N ARG A 222 -17.35 -5.50 7.55
CA ARG A 222 -16.41 -6.37 8.25
C ARG A 222 -15.46 -5.60 9.16
N THR A 223 -14.93 -4.48 8.70
CA THR A 223 -13.90 -3.70 9.42
C THR A 223 -14.48 -2.55 10.22
N TRP A 224 -15.69 -2.16 9.89
CA TRP A 224 -16.45 -1.12 10.57
C TRP A 224 -17.88 -1.61 10.85
N PRO A 225 -18.11 -2.31 11.97
CA PRO A 225 -19.46 -2.69 12.42
C PRO A 225 -20.35 -1.46 12.57
N ASP A 226 -21.67 -1.62 12.34
CA ASP A 226 -22.64 -0.53 12.47
C ASP A 226 -22.78 0.02 13.90
N THR A 227 -22.39 -0.77 14.89
CA THR A 227 -22.35 -0.38 16.31
C THR A 227 -21.15 0.48 16.70
N ALA A 228 -20.13 0.61 15.81
CA ALA A 228 -18.91 1.33 16.12
C ALA A 228 -18.87 2.73 15.47
N SER A 229 -18.39 3.71 16.22
CA SER A 229 -18.17 5.06 15.68
C SER A 229 -16.91 5.12 14.81
N TRP A 230 -16.87 6.07 13.86
CA TRP A 230 -15.64 6.33 13.11
C TRP A 230 -14.45 6.69 14.03
N ALA A 231 -14.69 7.44 15.10
CA ALA A 231 -13.64 7.77 16.05
C ALA A 231 -12.96 6.53 16.65
N THR A 232 -13.74 5.50 16.95
CA THR A 232 -13.23 4.20 17.45
C THR A 232 -12.47 3.45 16.36
N ILE A 233 -13.08 3.30 15.19
CA ILE A 233 -12.48 2.59 14.06
C ILE A 233 -11.21 3.29 13.58
N GLY A 234 -11.24 4.60 13.39
CA GLY A 234 -10.08 5.36 12.93
C GLY A 234 -8.88 5.22 13.88
N LYS A 235 -9.10 5.27 15.18
CA LYS A 235 -8.03 5.00 16.17
C LYS A 235 -7.48 3.58 16.05
N SER A 236 -8.33 2.58 15.93
CA SER A 236 -7.90 1.18 15.76
C SER A 236 -7.14 0.95 14.46
N ARG A 237 -7.35 1.78 13.44
CA ARG A 237 -6.62 1.78 12.17
C ARG A 237 -5.34 2.61 12.20
N GLY A 238 -5.02 3.25 13.32
CA GLY A 238 -3.80 4.02 13.50
C GLY A 238 -3.90 5.49 13.09
N PHE A 239 -5.11 6.03 12.87
CA PHE A 239 -5.31 7.46 12.70
C PHE A 239 -5.22 8.17 14.05
N ASP A 240 -4.25 9.08 14.21
CA ASP A 240 -4.07 9.84 15.46
C ASP A 240 -5.26 10.78 15.71
N ASN A 241 -5.77 11.42 14.64
CA ASN A 241 -6.94 12.29 14.67
C ASN A 241 -7.99 11.86 13.65
N PRO A 242 -8.85 10.86 13.94
CA PRO A 242 -9.89 10.42 13.02
C PRO A 242 -10.87 11.53 12.62
N GLY A 243 -11.09 12.51 13.50
CA GLY A 243 -12.02 13.61 13.25
C GLY A 243 -11.62 14.53 12.07
N SER A 244 -10.34 14.55 11.71
CA SER A 244 -9.84 15.29 10.55
C SER A 244 -9.94 14.52 9.22
N VAL A 245 -10.37 13.26 9.25
CA VAL A 245 -10.46 12.39 8.07
C VAL A 245 -11.92 12.12 7.75
N ARG A 246 -12.32 12.42 6.51
CA ARG A 246 -13.64 12.00 6.04
C ARG A 246 -13.72 10.49 5.99
N ALA A 247 -14.84 9.93 6.44
CA ALA A 247 -15.02 8.49 6.45
C ALA A 247 -16.43 8.10 6.01
N ARG A 248 -16.53 6.94 5.36
CA ARG A 248 -17.79 6.35 4.91
C ARG A 248 -17.80 4.85 5.17
N ARG A 249 -18.84 4.37 5.79
CA ARG A 249 -19.12 2.94 5.91
C ARG A 249 -19.92 2.47 4.70
N VAL A 250 -19.56 1.32 4.13
CA VAL A 250 -20.35 0.63 3.11
C VAL A 250 -20.94 -0.64 3.73
N ALA A 251 -22.26 -0.69 3.80
CA ALA A 251 -22.97 -1.85 4.32
C ALA A 251 -22.84 -3.06 3.37
N ASP A 252 -23.10 -4.24 3.89
CA ASP A 252 -23.16 -5.51 3.14
C ASP A 252 -21.94 -5.79 2.27
N SER A 253 -20.76 -5.38 2.79
CA SER A 253 -19.47 -5.56 2.13
C SER A 253 -18.49 -6.33 3.02
N GLY A 254 -17.78 -7.28 2.43
CA GLY A 254 -16.72 -8.06 3.07
C GLY A 254 -15.33 -7.51 2.77
N ALA A 255 -14.34 -8.40 2.82
CA ALA A 255 -12.94 -8.08 2.53
C ALA A 255 -12.70 -7.60 1.09
N GLN A 256 -13.63 -7.87 0.17
CA GLN A 256 -13.52 -7.52 -1.25
C GLN A 256 -14.65 -6.57 -1.68
N MET A 257 -14.79 -5.42 -1.00
CA MET A 257 -15.82 -4.42 -1.29
C MET A 257 -15.96 -4.10 -2.79
N TYR A 258 -14.86 -4.07 -3.53
CA TYR A 258 -14.83 -3.80 -4.97
C TYR A 258 -15.47 -4.91 -5.82
N ILE A 259 -15.73 -6.07 -5.24
CA ILE A 259 -16.48 -7.18 -5.83
C ILE A 259 -17.92 -7.19 -5.28
N ASP A 260 -18.07 -7.03 -3.96
CA ASP A 260 -19.35 -7.12 -3.26
C ASP A 260 -20.28 -5.95 -3.60
N GLN A 261 -19.73 -4.75 -3.68
CA GLN A 261 -20.45 -3.47 -3.81
C GLN A 261 -19.86 -2.59 -4.93
N PRO A 262 -19.69 -3.11 -6.16
CA PRO A 262 -18.99 -2.40 -7.23
C PRO A 262 -19.69 -1.08 -7.63
N ASP A 263 -21.02 -1.05 -7.67
CA ASP A 263 -21.80 0.14 -7.99
C ASP A 263 -21.69 1.20 -6.89
N THR A 264 -21.76 0.76 -5.63
CA THR A 264 -21.59 1.65 -4.47
C THR A 264 -20.19 2.25 -4.46
N LEU A 265 -19.14 1.45 -4.70
CA LEU A 265 -17.77 1.96 -4.73
C LEU A 265 -17.54 2.93 -5.89
N ALA A 266 -18.07 2.63 -7.07
CA ALA A 266 -17.99 3.56 -8.19
C ALA A 266 -18.71 4.89 -7.89
N ALA A 267 -19.87 4.86 -7.23
CA ALA A 267 -20.58 6.06 -6.79
C ALA A 267 -19.79 6.84 -5.75
N VAL A 268 -19.12 6.16 -4.79
CA VAL A 268 -18.23 6.79 -3.80
C VAL A 268 -17.10 7.55 -4.48
N ILE A 269 -16.45 6.94 -5.48
CA ILE A 269 -15.36 7.55 -6.23
C ILE A 269 -15.83 8.83 -6.94
N ARG A 270 -16.94 8.77 -7.69
CA ARG A 270 -17.51 9.94 -8.38
C ARG A 270 -17.92 11.05 -7.41
N GLN A 271 -18.54 10.70 -6.28
CA GLN A 271 -18.91 11.67 -5.24
C GLN A 271 -17.68 12.34 -4.62
N PHE A 272 -16.60 11.58 -4.41
CA PHE A 272 -15.35 12.12 -3.89
C PHE A 272 -14.74 13.12 -4.86
N GLU A 273 -14.69 12.81 -6.15
CA GLU A 273 -14.15 13.69 -7.21
C GLU A 273 -14.95 14.97 -7.40
N ALA A 274 -16.29 14.89 -7.29
CA ALA A 274 -17.20 16.01 -7.46
C ALA A 274 -17.24 16.95 -6.24
N THR A 275 -16.82 16.50 -5.05
CA THR A 275 -16.83 17.33 -3.85
C THR A 275 -15.65 18.29 -3.89
N PRO A 276 -15.90 19.63 -3.77
CA PRO A 276 -14.80 20.58 -3.61
C PRO A 276 -13.91 20.15 -2.45
N LEU A 277 -12.65 19.97 -2.75
CA LEU A 277 -11.66 19.52 -1.77
C LEU A 277 -11.31 20.73 -0.93
N ALA A 278 -11.99 20.89 0.21
CA ALA A 278 -11.54 21.86 1.22
C ALA A 278 -10.08 21.48 1.57
N SER A 279 -9.16 22.38 1.34
CA SER A 279 -7.80 22.30 1.88
C SER A 279 -7.92 22.22 3.39
N ASN A 280 -7.47 21.11 3.97
CA ASN A 280 -7.32 20.96 5.43
C ASN A 280 -6.34 21.97 5.99
#